data_a1fcf39dbaba985cfdcac7c4b46ae6f5
#
_entry.id   a1fcf39dbaba985cfdcac7c4b46ae6f5
#
_cell.length_a   1.000
_cell.length_b   1.000
_cell.length_c   1.000
_cell.angle_alpha   90.00
_cell.angle_beta   90.00
_cell.angle_gamma   90.00
#
_symmetry.space_group_name_H-M   'P 1'
#
loop_
_entity.id
_entity.type
_entity.pdbx_description
1 polymer ?
#
loop_
_entity_poly.entity_id
_entity_poly.type
_entity_poly.pdbx_seq_one_letter_code
_entity_poly.pdbx_strand_id
1 'polypeptide(L)'
;MQTTYIETQTVSFQDFKNQILADYKLGRISREMSYMARREVLTGKAKFGIVGDGKELPQLAMAKVFRNGDFRSGYYRDQTFALAVGALSVESFFAQLYADTSVEREPASAGRQMNSHFATRSLNEDGTWKDLTQIKNISSDISTTAGQMPRLLGLAQASKVYKSVKFHGSEKFSNNGNEVAFGTIGDASSAE
;
A
#
# COMPACT_ATOMS: atom_id res chain seq x y z
N MET A 1 9.28 33.44 -12.73
CA MET A 1 9.30 32.25 -11.87
C MET A 1 9.11 32.71 -10.43
N GLN A 2 7.94 32.46 -9.86
CA GLN A 2 7.72 32.73 -8.43
C GLN A 2 8.27 31.53 -7.65
N THR A 3 9.31 31.80 -6.87
CA THR A 3 9.88 30.81 -5.94
C THR A 3 8.91 30.68 -4.78
N THR A 4 8.09 29.62 -4.78
CA THR A 4 7.23 29.30 -3.64
C THR A 4 8.15 28.78 -2.52
N TYR A 5 8.36 29.60 -1.51
CA TYR A 5 9.02 29.17 -0.29
C TYR A 5 8.09 28.15 0.39
N ILE A 6 8.57 26.94 0.55
CA ILE A 6 7.91 25.94 1.40
C ILE A 6 8.18 26.40 2.83
N GLU A 7 7.14 26.88 3.52
CA GLU A 7 7.20 27.09 4.97
C GLU A 7 7.52 25.72 5.61
N THR A 8 8.73 25.60 6.12
CA THR A 8 9.11 24.46 6.96
C THR A 8 8.34 24.60 8.28
N GLN A 9 7.25 23.88 8.43
CA GLN A 9 6.61 23.73 9.74
C GLN A 9 7.65 23.11 10.71
N THR A 10 8.04 23.89 11.69
CA THR A 10 8.89 23.39 12.78
C THR A 10 8.06 22.42 13.64
N VAL A 11 8.38 21.15 13.54
CA VAL A 11 7.78 20.11 14.39
C VAL A 11 8.33 20.27 15.81
N SER A 12 7.47 20.27 16.84
CA SER A 12 7.92 20.31 18.22
C SER A 12 8.75 19.05 18.56
N PHE A 13 9.68 19.18 19.50
CA PHE A 13 10.46 18.01 19.93
C PHE A 13 9.58 16.88 20.45
N GLN A 14 8.47 17.19 21.13
CA GLN A 14 7.55 16.18 21.64
C GLN A 14 6.82 15.47 20.49
N ASP A 15 6.37 16.19 19.48
CA ASP A 15 5.71 15.59 18.29
C ASP A 15 6.69 14.73 17.49
N PHE A 16 7.91 15.22 17.31
CA PHE A 16 8.97 14.44 16.68
C PHE A 16 9.23 13.12 17.44
N LYS A 17 9.37 13.20 18.79
CA LYS A 17 9.55 12.03 19.63
C LYS A 17 8.38 11.04 19.49
N ASN A 18 7.16 11.55 19.54
CA ASN A 18 5.97 10.73 19.39
C ASN A 18 5.90 10.03 18.05
N GLN A 19 6.26 10.73 16.97
CA GLN A 19 6.33 10.14 15.62
C GLN A 19 7.37 9.02 15.55
N ILE A 20 8.58 9.25 16.07
CA ILE A 20 9.65 8.23 16.08
C ILE A 20 9.21 6.99 16.87
N LEU A 21 8.57 7.17 18.03
CA LEU A 21 8.08 6.06 18.83
C LEU A 21 6.97 5.28 18.11
N ALA A 22 6.06 5.97 17.43
CA ALA A 22 5.00 5.33 16.62
C ALA A 22 5.61 4.55 15.44
N ASP A 23 6.56 5.13 14.72
CA ASP A 23 7.26 4.49 13.62
C ASP A 23 8.03 3.24 14.11
N TYR A 24 8.75 3.36 15.22
CA TYR A 24 9.45 2.24 15.82
C TYR A 24 8.50 1.10 16.21
N LYS A 25 7.39 1.45 16.87
CA LYS A 25 6.37 0.46 17.25
C LYS A 25 5.81 -0.25 16.02
N LEU A 26 5.47 0.49 14.97
CA LEU A 26 4.91 -0.09 13.75
C LEU A 26 5.92 -0.96 13.02
N GLY A 27 7.17 -0.52 12.92
CA GLY A 27 8.26 -1.30 12.35
C GLY A 27 8.50 -2.61 13.12
N ARG A 28 8.43 -2.55 14.47
CA ARG A 28 8.54 -3.75 15.32
C ARG A 28 7.36 -4.69 15.12
N ILE A 29 6.13 -4.19 15.05
CA ILE A 29 4.95 -5.01 14.76
C ILE A 29 5.14 -5.74 13.42
N SER A 30 5.50 -5.02 12.36
CA SER A 30 5.74 -5.63 11.04
C SER A 30 6.83 -6.70 11.07
N ARG A 31 7.92 -6.46 11.80
CA ARG A 31 9.02 -7.42 11.97
C ARG A 31 8.55 -8.69 12.70
N GLU A 32 7.82 -8.55 13.78
CA GLU A 32 7.29 -9.70 14.55
C GLU A 32 6.25 -10.49 13.73
N MET A 33 5.42 -9.81 12.94
CA MET A 33 4.53 -10.47 11.97
C MET A 33 5.32 -11.36 11.00
N SER A 34 6.43 -10.86 10.47
CA SER A 34 7.28 -11.62 9.56
C SER A 34 7.87 -12.87 10.22
N TYR A 35 8.38 -12.74 11.45
CA TYR A 35 8.92 -13.88 12.19
C TYR A 35 7.84 -14.91 12.52
N MET A 36 6.68 -14.46 12.93
CA MET A 36 5.56 -15.34 13.23
C MET A 36 5.07 -16.05 11.95
N ALA A 37 4.87 -15.33 10.85
CA ALA A 37 4.44 -15.91 9.58
C ALA A 37 5.45 -16.98 9.08
N ARG A 38 6.73 -16.67 9.14
CA ARG A 38 7.78 -17.64 8.77
C ARG A 38 7.70 -18.91 9.63
N ARG A 39 7.51 -18.76 10.94
CA ARG A 39 7.34 -19.90 11.86
C ARG A 39 6.12 -20.74 11.49
N GLU A 40 4.99 -20.10 11.21
CA GLU A 40 3.75 -20.79 10.84
C GLU A 40 3.88 -21.58 9.54
N VAL A 41 4.64 -21.05 8.57
CA VAL A 41 4.97 -21.78 7.32
C VAL A 41 5.92 -22.94 7.58
N LEU A 42 7.01 -22.71 8.32
CA LEU A 42 8.01 -23.75 8.60
C LEU A 42 7.46 -24.91 9.45
N THR A 43 6.46 -24.63 10.28
CA THR A 43 5.76 -25.67 11.06
C THR A 43 4.59 -26.32 10.31
N GLY A 44 4.35 -25.93 9.06
CA GLY A 44 3.30 -26.52 8.21
C GLY A 44 1.87 -26.06 8.52
N LYS A 45 1.69 -25.11 9.44
CA LYS A 45 0.38 -24.55 9.78
C LYS A 45 -0.14 -23.62 8.68
N ALA A 46 0.73 -22.84 8.06
CA ALA A 46 0.45 -22.11 6.83
C ALA A 46 1.18 -22.79 5.67
N LYS A 47 0.57 -22.80 4.48
CA LYS A 47 1.11 -23.54 3.34
C LYS A 47 2.18 -22.80 2.56
N PHE A 48 2.09 -21.47 2.58
CA PHE A 48 3.01 -20.59 1.86
C PHE A 48 3.03 -19.23 2.57
N GLY A 49 4.18 -18.57 2.55
CA GLY A 49 4.32 -17.22 3.10
C GLY A 49 5.48 -16.46 2.51
N ILE A 50 5.20 -15.23 2.12
CA ILE A 50 6.19 -14.23 1.75
C ILE A 50 6.11 -13.11 2.78
N VAL A 51 7.25 -12.63 3.25
CA VAL A 51 7.31 -11.62 4.30
C VAL A 51 8.29 -10.51 3.94
N GLY A 52 8.06 -9.32 4.50
CA GLY A 52 8.76 -8.09 4.16
C GLY A 52 9.85 -7.66 5.14
N ASP A 53 10.33 -8.55 6.01
CA ASP A 53 11.32 -8.23 7.03
C ASP A 53 12.62 -7.64 6.42
N GLY A 54 13.18 -6.64 7.11
CA GLY A 54 14.35 -5.88 6.65
C GLY A 54 14.03 -4.66 5.77
N LYS A 55 12.75 -4.38 5.48
CA LYS A 55 12.30 -3.27 4.63
C LYS A 55 11.53 -2.20 5.41
N GLU A 56 11.50 -2.27 6.74
CA GLU A 56 10.60 -1.46 7.56
C GLU A 56 10.85 0.04 7.43
N LEU A 57 12.09 0.47 7.59
CA LEU A 57 12.43 1.91 7.61
C LEU A 57 12.10 2.64 6.32
N PRO A 58 12.53 2.19 5.13
CA PRO A 58 12.17 2.88 3.88
C PRO A 58 10.66 2.88 3.63
N GLN A 59 9.95 1.83 4.03
CA GLN A 59 8.51 1.75 3.85
C GLN A 59 7.75 2.70 4.78
N LEU A 60 8.21 2.89 6.02
CA LEU A 60 7.67 3.91 6.93
C LEU A 60 7.90 5.32 6.36
N ALA A 61 9.09 5.59 5.81
CA ALA A 61 9.38 6.87 5.18
C ALA A 61 8.48 7.15 3.96
N MET A 62 8.29 6.14 3.09
CA MET A 62 7.38 6.25 1.94
C MET A 62 5.94 6.51 2.36
N ALA A 63 5.47 5.84 3.42
CA ALA A 63 4.10 6.01 3.90
C ALA A 63 3.80 7.45 4.36
N LYS A 64 4.80 8.18 4.85
CA LYS A 64 4.64 9.58 5.30
C LYS A 64 4.36 10.55 4.16
N VAL A 65 4.80 10.26 2.96
CA VAL A 65 4.61 11.11 1.77
C VAL A 65 3.46 10.63 0.88
N PHE A 66 2.87 9.48 1.18
CA PHE A 66 1.74 8.94 0.45
C PHE A 66 0.44 9.59 0.89
N ARG A 67 -0.19 10.34 -0.01
CA ARG A 67 -1.39 11.16 0.27
C ARG A 67 -2.67 10.45 -0.18
N ASN A 68 -3.80 10.95 0.28
CA ASN A 68 -5.09 10.60 -0.32
C ASN A 68 -5.09 11.02 -1.80
N GLY A 69 -5.65 10.20 -2.66
CA GLY A 69 -5.62 10.36 -4.10
C GLY A 69 -4.43 9.70 -4.79
N ASP A 70 -3.29 9.52 -4.09
CA ASP A 70 -2.14 8.85 -4.66
C ASP A 70 -2.42 7.34 -4.88
N PHE A 71 -1.74 6.76 -5.85
CA PHE A 71 -1.85 5.35 -6.23
C PHE A 71 -0.56 4.60 -6.00
N ARG A 72 -0.65 3.43 -5.39
CA ARG A 72 0.44 2.46 -5.33
C ARG A 72 0.17 1.29 -6.26
N SER A 73 1.14 0.95 -7.10
CA SER A 73 1.24 -0.34 -7.77
C SER A 73 2.53 -1.01 -7.30
N GLY A 74 2.43 -1.86 -6.28
CA GLY A 74 3.56 -2.23 -5.47
C GLY A 74 3.92 -3.70 -5.52
N TYR A 75 4.66 -4.07 -4.52
CA TYR A 75 5.41 -5.29 -4.41
C TYR A 75 4.98 -6.07 -3.16
N TYR A 76 4.94 -7.36 -3.22
CA TYR A 76 4.45 -8.22 -2.15
C TYR A 76 5.22 -8.11 -0.81
N ARG A 77 6.40 -7.49 -0.78
CA ARG A 77 7.13 -7.19 0.47
C ARG A 77 6.81 -5.83 1.09
N ASP A 78 5.85 -5.08 0.56
CA ASP A 78 5.46 -3.76 1.07
C ASP A 78 4.54 -3.83 2.31
N GLN A 79 4.66 -4.88 3.08
CA GLN A 79 3.87 -5.16 4.28
C GLN A 79 3.87 -4.00 5.28
N THR A 80 5.05 -3.44 5.59
CA THR A 80 5.16 -2.32 6.53
C THR A 80 4.50 -1.06 5.98
N PHE A 81 4.65 -0.81 4.67
CA PHE A 81 3.97 0.29 4.00
C PHE A 81 2.45 0.13 4.10
N ALA A 82 1.92 -1.05 3.79
CA ALA A 82 0.48 -1.32 3.86
C ALA A 82 -0.08 -1.13 5.27
N LEU A 83 0.65 -1.55 6.31
CA LEU A 83 0.32 -1.27 7.71
C LEU A 83 0.33 0.23 8.00
N ALA A 84 1.38 0.95 7.59
CA ALA A 84 1.58 2.36 7.89
C ALA A 84 0.51 3.26 7.25
N VAL A 85 0.00 2.89 6.09
CA VAL A 85 -1.08 3.63 5.41
C VAL A 85 -2.48 3.18 5.81
N GLY A 86 -2.60 2.20 6.70
CA GLY A 86 -3.89 1.69 7.20
C GLY A 86 -4.63 0.77 6.23
N ALA A 87 -3.97 0.25 5.20
CA ALA A 87 -4.56 -0.68 4.24
C ALA A 87 -4.43 -2.16 4.66
N LEU A 88 -3.66 -2.43 5.70
CA LEU A 88 -3.43 -3.74 6.27
C LEU A 88 -3.53 -3.66 7.80
N SER A 89 -4.11 -4.67 8.43
CA SER A 89 -4.02 -4.92 9.87
C SER A 89 -3.23 -6.20 10.14
N VAL A 90 -2.81 -6.39 11.38
CA VAL A 90 -2.19 -7.66 11.82
C VAL A 90 -3.15 -8.82 11.57
N GLU A 91 -4.42 -8.62 11.91
CA GLU A 91 -5.46 -9.63 11.76
C GLU A 91 -5.67 -10.02 10.28
N SER A 92 -5.86 -9.03 9.40
CA SER A 92 -6.07 -9.30 7.96
C SER A 92 -4.83 -9.91 7.29
N PHE A 93 -3.62 -9.59 7.75
CA PHE A 93 -2.40 -10.24 7.29
C PHE A 93 -2.39 -11.74 7.60
N PHE A 94 -2.72 -12.11 8.83
CA PHE A 94 -2.77 -13.54 9.22
C PHE A 94 -3.99 -14.25 8.63
N ALA A 95 -5.13 -13.57 8.49
CA ALA A 95 -6.27 -14.10 7.78
C ALA A 95 -5.90 -14.48 6.34
N GLN A 96 -5.16 -13.61 5.64
CA GLN A 96 -4.65 -13.91 4.30
C GLN A 96 -3.64 -15.06 4.31
N LEU A 97 -2.74 -15.10 5.29
CA LEU A 97 -1.74 -16.18 5.43
C LEU A 97 -2.39 -17.56 5.58
N TYR A 98 -3.52 -17.63 6.29
CA TYR A 98 -4.28 -18.86 6.51
C TYR A 98 -5.38 -19.11 5.48
N ALA A 99 -5.47 -18.26 4.44
CA ALA A 99 -6.51 -18.32 3.40
C ALA A 99 -7.94 -18.27 3.99
N ASP A 100 -8.16 -17.38 4.96
CA ASP A 100 -9.49 -17.17 5.55
C ASP A 100 -10.47 -16.64 4.50
N THR A 101 -11.60 -17.28 4.37
CA THR A 101 -12.62 -16.93 3.36
C THR A 101 -13.60 -15.84 3.80
N SER A 102 -13.51 -15.37 5.05
CA SER A 102 -14.33 -14.25 5.54
C SER A 102 -13.86 -12.92 4.94
N VAL A 103 -14.78 -12.24 4.27
CA VAL A 103 -14.52 -10.90 3.70
C VAL A 103 -14.24 -9.85 4.79
N GLU A 104 -14.80 -10.04 5.99
CA GLU A 104 -14.56 -9.13 7.12
C GLU A 104 -13.13 -9.25 7.63
N ARG A 105 -12.58 -10.47 7.71
CA ARG A 105 -11.25 -10.72 8.22
C ARG A 105 -10.16 -10.59 7.17
N GLU A 106 -10.44 -11.03 5.93
CA GLU A 106 -9.54 -10.92 4.78
C GLU A 106 -10.22 -10.14 3.65
N PRO A 107 -10.25 -8.78 3.74
CA PRO A 107 -11.00 -7.95 2.81
C PRO A 107 -10.35 -7.83 1.42
N ALA A 108 -9.07 -8.18 1.27
CA ALA A 108 -8.38 -8.02 -0.01
C ALA A 108 -8.80 -9.08 -1.03
N SER A 109 -8.94 -10.34 -0.63
CA SER A 109 -9.21 -11.43 -1.57
C SER A 109 -10.18 -12.51 -1.06
N ALA A 110 -10.58 -12.47 0.20
CA ALA A 110 -11.36 -13.55 0.85
C ALA A 110 -10.71 -14.94 0.65
N GLY A 111 -9.41 -15.02 0.95
CA GLY A 111 -8.63 -16.26 0.88
C GLY A 111 -8.28 -16.73 -0.53
N ARG A 112 -8.53 -15.95 -1.58
CA ARG A 112 -8.30 -16.36 -2.98
C ARG A 112 -6.91 -16.06 -3.50
N GLN A 113 -6.14 -15.23 -2.81
CA GLN A 113 -4.75 -14.91 -3.15
C GLN A 113 -3.79 -15.42 -2.09
N MET A 114 -2.53 -15.58 -2.47
CA MET A 114 -1.47 -15.82 -1.51
C MET A 114 -1.33 -14.63 -0.55
N ASN A 115 -0.70 -14.86 0.61
CA ASN A 115 -0.43 -13.77 1.54
C ASN A 115 0.42 -12.67 0.90
N SER A 116 0.37 -11.49 1.48
CA SER A 116 1.10 -10.30 1.02
C SER A 116 0.66 -9.81 -0.36
N HIS A 117 -0.61 -10.01 -0.70
CA HIS A 117 -1.26 -9.40 -1.86
C HIS A 117 -2.24 -8.33 -1.34
N PHE A 118 -1.76 -7.10 -1.30
CA PHE A 118 -2.49 -5.98 -0.72
C PHE A 118 -3.36 -5.29 -1.76
N ALA A 119 -4.51 -4.81 -1.31
CA ALA A 119 -5.42 -4.03 -2.14
C ALA A 119 -6.32 -3.15 -1.27
N THR A 120 -6.73 -2.00 -1.77
CA THR A 120 -7.84 -1.22 -1.23
C THR A 120 -9.07 -1.38 -2.13
N ARG A 121 -10.26 -1.46 -1.52
CA ARG A 121 -11.50 -1.52 -2.28
C ARG A 121 -11.82 -0.17 -2.87
N SER A 122 -11.97 -0.12 -4.19
CA SER A 122 -12.34 1.08 -4.95
C SER A 122 -13.85 1.23 -5.16
N LEU A 123 -14.63 0.20 -4.84
CA LEU A 123 -16.10 0.22 -4.95
C LEU A 123 -16.76 0.22 -3.56
N ASN A 124 -17.92 0.84 -3.49
CA ASN A 124 -18.86 0.71 -2.40
C ASN A 124 -19.61 -0.64 -2.47
N GLU A 125 -20.38 -0.97 -1.44
CA GLU A 125 -21.15 -2.23 -1.40
C GLU A 125 -22.22 -2.31 -2.49
N ASP A 126 -22.76 -1.17 -2.91
CA ASP A 126 -23.73 -1.06 -4.00
C ASP A 126 -23.11 -1.11 -5.40
N GLY A 127 -21.78 -1.30 -5.51
CA GLY A 127 -21.05 -1.36 -6.76
C GLY A 127 -20.69 0.00 -7.37
N THR A 128 -21.02 1.10 -6.73
CA THR A 128 -20.62 2.44 -7.18
C THR A 128 -19.17 2.72 -6.84
N TRP A 129 -18.53 3.59 -7.62
CA TRP A 129 -17.16 4.03 -7.34
C TRP A 129 -17.08 4.88 -6.08
N LYS A 130 -16.12 4.55 -5.21
CA LYS A 130 -15.67 5.46 -4.15
C LYS A 130 -15.03 6.70 -4.76
N ASP A 131 -14.95 7.75 -3.98
CA ASP A 131 -14.11 8.90 -4.33
C ASP A 131 -12.64 8.53 -4.07
N LEU A 132 -11.93 8.14 -5.14
CA LEU A 132 -10.55 7.70 -5.06
C LEU A 132 -9.59 8.86 -4.71
N THR A 133 -10.04 10.10 -4.84
CA THR A 133 -9.24 11.28 -4.45
C THR A 133 -9.17 11.46 -2.93
N GLN A 134 -10.10 10.84 -2.19
CA GLN A 134 -10.20 10.95 -0.73
C GLN A 134 -9.60 9.76 0.02
N ILE A 135 -9.14 8.73 -0.70
CA ILE A 135 -8.55 7.52 -0.10
C ILE A 135 -7.13 7.29 -0.61
N LYS A 136 -6.38 6.50 0.14
CA LYS A 136 -5.07 5.98 -0.29
C LYS A 136 -5.31 4.75 -1.15
N ASN A 137 -4.91 4.81 -2.42
CA ASN A 137 -5.26 3.77 -3.38
C ASN A 137 -4.11 2.77 -3.53
N ILE A 138 -4.37 1.53 -3.13
CA ILE A 138 -3.47 0.41 -3.36
C ILE A 138 -4.09 -0.49 -4.41
N SER A 139 -3.49 -0.51 -5.60
CA SER A 139 -3.87 -1.45 -6.65
C SER A 139 -3.60 -2.87 -6.20
N SER A 140 -4.51 -3.78 -6.52
CA SER A 140 -4.35 -5.19 -6.18
C SER A 140 -3.00 -5.72 -6.65
N ASP A 141 -2.23 -6.28 -5.71
CA ASP A 141 -0.95 -6.88 -6.05
C ASP A 141 -1.12 -8.09 -6.96
N ILE A 142 -0.11 -8.36 -7.74
CA ILE A 142 -0.03 -9.52 -8.63
C ILE A 142 1.25 -10.31 -8.33
N SER A 143 1.22 -11.62 -8.54
CA SER A 143 2.34 -12.49 -8.22
C SER A 143 3.45 -12.45 -9.26
N THR A 144 3.15 -12.01 -10.48
CA THR A 144 4.12 -11.94 -11.57
C THR A 144 5.22 -10.93 -11.25
N THR A 145 6.46 -11.39 -11.28
CA THR A 145 7.65 -10.58 -11.00
C THR A 145 7.69 -9.35 -11.92
N ALA A 146 7.85 -8.17 -11.34
CA ALA A 146 7.81 -6.85 -12.00
C ALA A 146 6.51 -6.51 -12.76
N GLY A 147 5.47 -7.36 -12.71
CA GLY A 147 4.19 -7.10 -13.39
C GLY A 147 3.46 -5.85 -12.92
N GLN A 148 3.79 -5.32 -11.73
CA GLN A 148 3.26 -4.06 -11.23
C GLN A 148 3.77 -2.83 -12.00
N MET A 149 4.90 -2.91 -12.69
CA MET A 149 5.54 -1.77 -13.36
C MET A 149 4.74 -1.25 -14.55
N PRO A 150 4.22 -2.08 -15.48
CA PRO A 150 3.30 -1.61 -16.53
C PRO A 150 2.04 -0.95 -15.97
N ARG A 151 1.48 -1.48 -14.88
CA ARG A 151 0.33 -0.88 -14.21
C ARG A 151 0.67 0.50 -13.64
N LEU A 152 1.84 0.64 -13.03
CA LEU A 152 2.32 1.92 -12.52
C LEU A 152 2.34 2.99 -13.61
N LEU A 153 2.87 2.64 -14.78
CA LEU A 153 2.87 3.51 -15.96
C LEU A 153 1.45 3.86 -16.40
N GLY A 154 0.54 2.86 -16.41
CA GLY A 154 -0.87 3.06 -16.73
C GLY A 154 -1.58 4.02 -15.77
N LEU A 155 -1.33 3.91 -14.45
CA LEU A 155 -1.88 4.81 -13.45
C LEU A 155 -1.39 6.25 -13.65
N ALA A 156 -0.10 6.44 -13.89
CA ALA A 156 0.46 7.76 -14.17
C ALA A 156 -0.08 8.36 -15.49
N GLN A 157 -0.29 7.54 -16.52
CA GLN A 157 -0.90 7.96 -17.77
C GLN A 157 -2.37 8.33 -17.57
N ALA A 158 -3.13 7.55 -16.80
CA ALA A 158 -4.52 7.85 -16.48
C ALA A 158 -4.66 9.21 -15.80
N SER A 159 -3.81 9.51 -14.83
CA SER A 159 -3.74 10.81 -14.15
C SER A 159 -3.57 11.98 -15.15
N LYS A 160 -2.66 11.82 -16.12
CA LYS A 160 -2.49 12.82 -17.20
C LYS A 160 -3.72 12.96 -18.08
N VAL A 161 -4.38 11.85 -18.42
CA VAL A 161 -5.61 11.88 -19.23
C VAL A 161 -6.71 12.61 -18.48
N TYR A 162 -6.95 12.31 -17.22
CA TYR A 162 -7.97 12.99 -16.38
C TYR A 162 -7.71 14.48 -16.21
N LYS A 163 -6.46 14.92 -16.28
CA LYS A 163 -6.14 16.35 -16.30
C LYS A 163 -6.69 17.06 -17.54
N SER A 164 -6.66 16.37 -18.68
CA SER A 164 -7.03 16.95 -19.99
C SER A 164 -8.47 16.65 -20.38
N VAL A 165 -8.97 15.46 -20.04
CA VAL A 165 -10.29 14.99 -20.44
C VAL A 165 -11.21 14.96 -19.20
N LYS A 166 -12.25 15.79 -19.24
CA LYS A 166 -13.26 15.87 -18.19
C LYS A 166 -14.56 15.24 -18.69
N PHE A 167 -15.14 14.38 -17.86
CA PHE A 167 -16.48 13.82 -18.07
C PHE A 167 -17.18 13.69 -16.73
N HIS A 168 -18.48 13.52 -16.74
CA HIS A 168 -19.28 13.39 -15.52
C HIS A 168 -18.80 12.22 -14.66
N GLY A 169 -18.46 12.46 -13.41
CA GLY A 169 -17.92 11.47 -12.48
C GLY A 169 -16.40 11.35 -12.50
N SER A 170 -15.69 12.02 -13.42
CA SER A 170 -14.20 11.97 -13.50
C SER A 170 -13.52 12.59 -12.27
N GLU A 171 -14.20 13.45 -11.55
CA GLU A 171 -13.72 14.08 -10.32
C GLU A 171 -13.46 13.10 -9.19
N LYS A 172 -14.06 11.90 -9.23
CA LYS A 172 -13.81 10.82 -8.26
C LYS A 172 -12.49 10.07 -8.49
N PHE A 173 -11.88 10.21 -9.65
CA PHE A 173 -10.71 9.41 -10.06
C PHE A 173 -9.40 10.18 -10.01
N SER A 174 -9.45 11.51 -10.06
CA SER A 174 -8.25 12.32 -10.16
C SER A 174 -8.46 13.70 -9.56
N ASN A 175 -7.48 14.14 -8.79
CA ASN A 175 -7.41 15.53 -8.33
C ASN A 175 -6.69 16.40 -9.35
N ASN A 176 -7.30 16.52 -10.54
CA ASN A 176 -6.79 17.30 -11.65
C ASN A 176 -5.37 16.87 -12.13
N GLY A 177 -5.06 15.59 -12.03
CA GLY A 177 -3.76 15.02 -12.40
C GLY A 177 -2.64 15.38 -11.42
N ASN A 178 -2.97 15.66 -10.18
CA ASN A 178 -2.00 16.08 -9.15
C ASN A 178 -1.63 14.95 -8.19
N GLU A 179 -2.24 13.79 -8.34
CA GLU A 179 -1.88 12.57 -7.63
C GLU A 179 -0.60 11.96 -8.18
N VAL A 180 0.10 11.23 -7.31
CA VAL A 180 1.32 10.48 -7.67
C VAL A 180 1.00 9.00 -7.77
N ALA A 181 1.45 8.38 -8.85
CA ALA A 181 1.49 6.92 -8.95
C ALA A 181 2.91 6.45 -8.64
N PHE A 182 3.06 5.58 -7.63
CA PHE A 182 4.37 5.05 -7.28
C PHE A 182 4.34 3.55 -7.00
N GLY A 183 5.49 2.93 -7.07
CA GLY A 183 5.62 1.51 -6.82
C GLY A 183 7.02 1.14 -6.37
N THR A 184 7.12 -0.08 -5.89
CA THR A 184 8.36 -0.72 -5.49
C THR A 184 8.60 -1.92 -6.37
N ILE A 185 9.85 -2.26 -6.59
CA ILE A 185 10.27 -3.41 -7.38
C ILE A 185 11.37 -4.17 -6.61
N GLY A 186 11.38 -5.48 -6.75
CA GLY A 186 12.47 -6.30 -6.22
C GLY A 186 13.76 -6.07 -6.97
N ASP A 187 14.90 -6.17 -6.29
CA ASP A 187 16.23 -5.99 -6.88
C ASP A 187 16.44 -6.96 -8.06
N ALA A 188 16.27 -8.24 -7.86
CA ALA A 188 16.37 -9.24 -8.91
C ALA A 188 15.39 -8.98 -10.07
N SER A 189 14.17 -8.53 -9.75
CA SER A 189 13.14 -8.24 -10.76
C SER A 189 13.51 -7.10 -11.71
N SER A 190 14.42 -6.23 -11.31
CA SER A 190 14.87 -5.12 -12.14
C SER A 190 15.83 -5.54 -13.25
N ALA A 191 16.38 -6.74 -13.15
CA ALA A 191 17.35 -7.31 -14.09
C ALA A 191 16.76 -8.40 -15.01
N GLU A 192 15.51 -8.79 -14.80
CA GLU A 192 14.82 -9.84 -15.56
C GLU A 192 13.97 -9.28 -16.72
#